data_3c0935eaef2e7e97c1ca01ec0087a33a
#
_entry.id   3c0935eaef2e7e97c1ca01ec0087a33a
#
_cell.length_a   1.000
_cell.length_b   1.000
_cell.length_c   1.000
_cell.angle_alpha   90.00
_cell.angle_beta   90.00
_cell.angle_gamma   90.00
#
_symmetry.space_group_name_H-M   'P 1'
#
loop_
_entity.id
_entity.type
_entity.pdbx_description
1 polymer ?
#
loop_
_entity_poly.entity_id
_entity_poly.type
_entity_poly.pdbx_seq_one_letter_code
_entity_poly.pdbx_strand_id
1 'polypeptide(L)'
;LCNDLPDLMMGAEKVAAGLEEELGIRFGETTPDGRFTLEWASCIGMSDQAPAALFNDVVIPNLGPGAARRLVRGIRQQAGASVALDLGHLLVGEYGDGQNAHDLVRSAVRNNLRRAGEVIFAEHAADAGLAKALAMSPAEVIRQVKTARLRGRGGAGFPTGMKWEFTRAAASDQRSLVCNADEGE
;
A
#
# COMPACT_ATOMS: atom_id res chain seq x y z
N LEU A 1 -1.64 8.62 7.22
CA LEU A 1 -0.68 7.64 6.69
C LEU A 1 -1.33 6.26 6.66
N CYS A 2 -1.22 5.54 5.54
CA CYS A 2 -1.70 4.17 5.45
C CYS A 2 -0.90 3.22 6.35
N ASN A 3 -1.60 2.26 6.95
CA ASN A 3 -1.02 1.24 7.81
C ASN A 3 -1.46 -0.18 7.42
N ASP A 4 -1.87 -0.37 6.18
CA ASP A 4 -2.12 -1.71 5.68
C ASP A 4 -0.82 -2.51 5.50
N LEU A 5 -0.94 -3.78 5.17
CA LEU A 5 0.22 -4.65 5.09
C LEU A 5 1.25 -4.21 4.04
N PRO A 6 0.87 -3.82 2.80
CA PRO A 6 1.80 -3.28 1.83
C PRO A 6 2.56 -2.07 2.34
N ASP A 7 1.89 -1.11 2.95
CA ASP A 7 2.51 0.10 3.50
C ASP A 7 3.51 -0.22 4.61
N LEU A 8 3.16 -1.12 5.54
CA LEU A 8 4.07 -1.58 6.58
C LEU A 8 5.30 -2.30 6.00
N MET A 9 5.11 -3.17 5.00
CA MET A 9 6.21 -3.84 4.31
C MET A 9 7.14 -2.86 3.58
N MET A 10 6.60 -1.77 3.06
CA MET A 10 7.35 -0.72 2.37
C MET A 10 7.92 0.34 3.31
N GLY A 11 7.70 0.20 4.61
CA GLY A 11 8.36 1.01 5.63
C GLY A 11 7.55 2.19 6.16
N ALA A 12 6.22 2.11 6.15
CA ALA A 12 5.34 3.12 6.72
C ALA A 12 5.69 3.48 8.18
N GLU A 13 6.17 2.52 8.97
CA GLU A 13 6.63 2.78 10.34
C GLU A 13 7.80 3.77 10.40
N LYS A 14 8.71 3.74 9.43
CA LYS A 14 9.82 4.71 9.35
C LYS A 14 9.32 6.09 8.94
N VAL A 15 8.30 6.14 8.09
CA VAL A 15 7.64 7.39 7.72
C VAL A 15 6.93 7.97 8.94
N ALA A 16 6.19 7.15 9.68
CA ALA A 16 5.50 7.52 10.89
C ALA A 16 6.45 8.11 11.93
N ALA A 17 7.53 7.41 12.24
CA ALA A 17 8.55 7.90 13.17
C ALA A 17 9.13 9.27 12.73
N GLY A 18 9.34 9.45 11.42
CA GLY A 18 9.81 10.74 10.89
C GLY A 18 8.80 11.87 11.01
N LEU A 19 7.51 11.58 10.89
CA LEU A 19 6.43 12.54 11.08
C LEU A 19 6.25 12.89 12.58
N GLU A 20 6.27 11.90 13.45
CA GLU A 20 6.17 12.10 14.90
C GLU A 20 7.33 12.96 15.43
N GLU A 21 8.56 12.66 14.99
CA GLU A 21 9.74 13.45 15.35
C GLU A 21 9.66 14.90 14.86
N GLU A 22 9.25 15.11 13.61
CA GLU A 22 9.17 16.45 13.00
C GLU A 22 8.04 17.29 13.60
N LEU A 23 6.92 16.69 13.98
CA LEU A 23 5.76 17.36 14.54
C LEU A 23 5.78 17.45 16.06
N GLY A 24 6.51 16.57 16.74
CA GLY A 24 6.56 16.48 18.20
C GLY A 24 5.28 15.92 18.82
N ILE A 25 4.52 15.11 18.07
CA ILE A 25 3.27 14.46 18.51
C ILE A 25 3.29 12.99 18.09
N ARG A 26 2.37 12.21 18.65
CA ARG A 26 2.13 10.82 18.26
C ARG A 26 0.97 10.69 17.28
N PHE A 27 0.90 9.55 16.60
CA PHE A 27 -0.30 9.19 15.83
C PHE A 27 -1.53 9.12 16.74
N GLY A 28 -2.64 9.74 16.30
CA GLY A 28 -3.85 9.97 17.07
C GLY A 28 -3.88 11.33 17.79
N GLU A 29 -2.82 12.13 17.70
CA GLU A 29 -2.71 13.42 18.37
C GLU A 29 -2.71 14.58 17.37
N THR A 30 -3.04 15.75 17.90
CA THR A 30 -2.98 17.04 17.19
C THR A 30 -1.91 17.93 17.81
N THR A 31 -1.18 18.68 16.99
CA THR A 31 -0.20 19.65 17.48
C THR A 31 -0.85 20.71 18.37
N PRO A 32 -0.14 21.27 19.37
CA PRO A 32 -0.70 22.26 20.29
C PRO A 32 -1.27 23.52 19.61
N ASP A 33 -0.79 23.85 18.43
CA ASP A 33 -1.28 24.96 17.62
C ASP A 33 -2.52 24.60 16.77
N GLY A 34 -3.01 23.34 16.86
CA GLY A 34 -4.18 22.86 16.15
C GLY A 34 -4.00 22.69 14.65
N ARG A 35 -2.77 22.75 14.13
CA ARG A 35 -2.50 22.81 12.69
C ARG A 35 -2.31 21.46 12.03
N PHE A 36 -1.81 20.49 12.76
CA PHE A 36 -1.55 19.15 12.25
C PHE A 36 -2.16 18.10 13.16
N THR A 37 -2.82 17.14 12.57
CA THR A 37 -3.26 15.91 13.22
C THR A 37 -2.63 14.73 12.49
N LEU A 38 -2.05 13.78 13.22
CA LEU A 38 -1.55 12.54 12.66
C LEU A 38 -2.54 11.42 12.89
N GLU A 39 -2.97 10.77 11.81
CA GLU A 39 -3.88 9.64 11.88
C GLU A 39 -3.42 8.49 11.00
N TRP A 40 -3.66 7.27 11.49
CA TRP A 40 -3.55 6.09 10.68
C TRP A 40 -4.82 5.94 9.83
N ALA A 41 -4.63 5.58 8.59
CA ALA A 41 -5.70 5.22 7.68
C ALA A 41 -5.52 3.76 7.24
N SER A 42 -6.62 3.06 7.04
CA SER A 42 -6.60 1.83 6.26
C SER A 42 -6.23 2.14 4.80
N CYS A 43 -6.25 1.15 3.93
CA CYS A 43 -5.91 1.35 2.52
C CYS A 43 -6.72 2.49 1.87
N ILE A 44 -6.00 3.38 1.19
CA ILE A 44 -6.59 4.47 0.38
C ILE A 44 -6.56 4.16 -1.12
N GLY A 45 -6.39 2.90 -1.50
CA GLY A 45 -6.30 2.47 -2.89
C GLY A 45 -4.93 2.68 -3.54
N MET A 46 -3.86 2.81 -2.75
CA MET A 46 -2.50 3.12 -3.25
C MET A 46 -1.46 2.10 -2.78
N SER A 47 -1.85 0.86 -2.54
CA SER A 47 -0.93 -0.18 -2.05
C SER A 47 0.21 -0.50 -3.01
N ASP A 48 0.00 -0.32 -4.31
CA ASP A 48 1.04 -0.43 -5.35
C ASP A 48 2.05 0.72 -5.31
N GLN A 49 1.72 1.81 -4.62
CA GLN A 49 2.50 3.04 -4.48
C GLN A 49 2.90 3.29 -3.01
N ALA A 50 2.89 2.25 -2.20
CA ALA A 50 3.20 2.34 -0.77
C ALA A 50 4.66 2.78 -0.49
N PRO A 51 4.94 3.45 0.64
CA PRO A 51 3.98 3.96 1.61
C PRO A 51 3.18 5.14 1.07
N ALA A 52 1.89 5.18 1.33
CA ALA A 52 1.00 6.24 0.86
C ALA A 52 0.33 6.99 2.03
N ALA A 53 -0.01 8.25 1.79
CA ALA A 53 -0.69 9.08 2.77
C ALA A 53 -1.75 9.96 2.10
N LEU A 54 -2.76 10.35 2.86
CA LEU A 54 -3.63 11.47 2.53
C LEU A 54 -3.18 12.69 3.35
N PHE A 55 -2.99 13.79 2.67
CA PHE A 55 -2.88 15.09 3.31
C PHE A 55 -4.14 15.89 2.97
N ASN A 56 -5.08 15.96 3.91
CA ASN A 56 -6.46 16.31 3.65
C ASN A 56 -7.00 15.44 2.49
N ASP A 57 -7.30 16.05 1.32
CA ASP A 57 -7.82 15.36 0.14
C ASP A 57 -6.74 15.03 -0.91
N VAL A 58 -5.47 15.32 -0.61
CA VAL A 58 -4.36 15.10 -1.55
C VAL A 58 -3.67 13.78 -1.26
N VAL A 59 -3.64 12.90 -2.26
CA VAL A 59 -2.91 11.62 -2.20
C VAL A 59 -1.42 11.86 -2.38
N ILE A 60 -0.62 11.28 -1.51
CA ILE A 60 0.84 11.34 -1.56
C ILE A 60 1.39 9.92 -1.62
N PRO A 61 1.71 9.42 -2.82
CA PRO A 61 2.27 8.09 -3.00
C PRO A 61 3.78 8.05 -2.77
N ASN A 62 4.32 6.85 -2.56
CA ASN A 62 5.76 6.60 -2.41
C ASN A 62 6.44 7.50 -1.37
N LEU A 63 5.77 7.73 -0.25
CA LEU A 63 6.21 8.67 0.77
C LEU A 63 7.36 8.08 1.60
N GLY A 64 8.58 8.52 1.32
CA GLY A 64 9.73 8.18 2.16
C GLY A 64 9.86 9.12 3.37
N PRO A 65 10.60 8.69 4.44
CA PRO A 65 10.74 9.49 5.67
C PRO A 65 11.31 10.90 5.45
N GLY A 66 12.27 11.02 4.53
CA GLY A 66 12.84 12.33 4.18
C GLY A 66 11.86 13.25 3.45
N ALA A 67 11.03 12.68 2.57
CA ALA A 67 9.97 13.42 1.88
C ALA A 67 8.88 13.86 2.86
N ALA A 68 8.49 13.00 3.80
CA ALA A 68 7.53 13.32 4.83
C ALA A 68 7.95 14.52 5.70
N ARG A 69 9.21 14.55 6.15
CA ARG A 69 9.75 15.69 6.89
C ARG A 69 9.78 16.97 6.06
N ARG A 70 10.21 16.89 4.79
CA ARG A 70 10.19 18.06 3.89
C ARG A 70 8.78 18.59 3.67
N LEU A 71 7.82 17.70 3.50
CA LEU A 71 6.40 18.07 3.36
C LEU A 71 5.92 18.87 4.55
N VAL A 72 6.12 18.37 5.77
CA VAL A 72 5.72 19.08 7.01
C VAL A 72 6.39 20.45 7.11
N ARG A 73 7.69 20.54 6.85
CA ARG A 73 8.42 21.81 6.87
C ARG A 73 7.90 22.80 5.84
N GLY A 74 7.65 22.34 4.62
CA GLY A 74 7.09 23.17 3.56
C GLY A 74 5.72 23.73 3.92
N ILE A 75 4.84 22.89 4.49
CA ILE A 75 3.51 23.31 4.96
C ILE A 75 3.64 24.34 6.10
N ARG A 76 4.54 24.13 7.05
CA ARG A 76 4.78 25.10 8.12
C ARG A 76 5.22 26.45 7.60
N GLN A 77 6.02 26.50 6.53
CA GLN A 77 6.51 27.74 5.91
C GLN A 77 5.39 28.49 5.16
N GLN A 78 4.44 27.77 4.56
CA GLN A 78 3.32 28.38 3.82
C GLN A 78 2.21 28.91 4.71
N ALA A 79 2.20 28.61 5.96
CA ALA A 79 1.09 28.86 6.88
C ALA A 79 0.94 30.31 7.36
N GLY A 80 1.24 31.28 6.53
CA GLY A 80 0.89 32.70 6.73
C GLY A 80 -0.13 33.22 5.72
N ALA A 81 -0.50 32.44 4.71
CA ALA A 81 -1.43 32.85 3.65
C ALA A 81 -2.70 31.99 3.68
N SER A 82 -3.84 32.63 3.63
CA SER A 82 -5.16 31.99 3.42
C SER A 82 -5.30 31.45 1.99
N VAL A 83 -4.29 30.74 1.50
CA VAL A 83 -4.22 30.18 0.15
C VAL A 83 -4.37 28.68 0.25
N ALA A 84 -5.13 28.09 -0.66
CA ALA A 84 -5.16 26.65 -0.85
C ALA A 84 -3.71 26.12 -0.92
N LEU A 85 -3.40 25.14 -0.08
CA LEU A 85 -2.05 24.59 0.04
C LEU A 85 -1.64 24.00 -1.31
N ASP A 86 -0.72 24.64 -2.00
CA ASP A 86 -0.12 24.06 -3.19
C ASP A 86 0.94 23.03 -2.77
N LEU A 87 0.56 21.76 -2.80
CA LEU A 87 1.46 20.66 -2.51
C LEU A 87 2.27 20.22 -3.75
N GLY A 88 1.90 20.69 -4.94
CA GLY A 88 2.51 20.26 -6.19
C GLY A 88 4.02 20.45 -6.23
N HIS A 89 4.53 21.57 -5.73
CA HIS A 89 5.97 21.85 -5.66
C HIS A 89 6.69 21.12 -4.50
N LEU A 90 5.96 20.58 -3.54
CA LEU A 90 6.51 19.79 -2.43
C LEU A 90 6.63 18.31 -2.79
N LEU A 91 5.87 17.86 -3.78
CA LEU A 91 5.89 16.51 -4.33
C LEU A 91 6.95 16.46 -5.44
N VAL A 92 8.19 16.14 -5.08
CA VAL A 92 9.29 16.06 -6.04
C VAL A 92 9.25 14.72 -6.77
N GLY A 93 8.94 14.74 -8.06
CA GLY A 93 9.04 13.59 -8.96
C GLY A 93 8.05 13.66 -10.10
N GLU A 94 8.44 13.20 -11.27
CA GLU A 94 7.50 12.88 -12.34
C GLU A 94 6.79 11.58 -11.98
N TYR A 95 5.47 11.62 -11.93
CA TYR A 95 4.63 10.48 -11.64
C TYR A 95 3.99 9.96 -12.94
N GLY A 96 4.07 8.63 -13.09
CA GLY A 96 3.51 7.95 -14.25
C GLY A 96 4.43 7.93 -15.47
N ASP A 97 4.03 7.16 -16.46
CA ASP A 97 4.78 6.89 -17.70
C ASP A 97 4.08 7.47 -18.94
N GLY A 98 3.09 8.34 -18.74
CA GLY A 98 2.28 8.92 -19.80
C GLY A 98 1.14 8.02 -20.28
N GLN A 99 0.98 6.80 -19.74
CA GLN A 99 -0.13 5.91 -20.13
C GLN A 99 -1.43 6.29 -19.43
N ASN A 100 -1.36 6.96 -18.30
CA ASN A 100 -2.51 7.48 -17.58
C ASN A 100 -2.68 8.97 -17.88
N ALA A 101 -3.48 9.29 -18.89
CA ALA A 101 -3.59 10.65 -19.40
C ALA A 101 -4.40 11.61 -18.53
N HIS A 102 -5.25 11.10 -17.62
CA HIS A 102 -6.04 11.94 -16.75
C HIS A 102 -5.18 12.60 -15.68
N ASP A 103 -5.31 13.92 -15.48
CA ASP A 103 -4.42 14.68 -14.60
C ASP A 103 -4.41 14.19 -13.15
N LEU A 104 -5.54 13.78 -12.59
CA LEU A 104 -5.61 13.19 -11.24
C LEU A 104 -4.82 11.88 -11.14
N VAL A 105 -4.89 11.05 -12.18
CA VAL A 105 -4.14 9.79 -12.20
C VAL A 105 -2.65 10.06 -12.37
N ARG A 106 -2.27 10.97 -13.27
CA ARG A 106 -0.86 11.37 -13.48
C ARG A 106 -0.21 11.94 -12.22
N SER A 107 -0.95 12.67 -11.41
CA SER A 107 -0.45 13.23 -10.17
C SER A 107 -0.26 12.19 -9.06
N ALA A 108 -1.03 11.10 -9.09
CA ALA A 108 -1.06 10.11 -8.03
C ALA A 108 -0.31 8.80 -8.36
N VAL A 109 -0.17 8.44 -9.64
CA VAL A 109 0.35 7.12 -10.04
C VAL A 109 1.78 7.19 -10.55
N ARG A 110 2.67 6.48 -9.84
CA ARG A 110 4.04 6.23 -10.29
C ARG A 110 4.12 4.80 -10.83
N ASN A 111 4.19 4.63 -12.14
CA ASN A 111 4.26 3.31 -12.73
C ASN A 111 5.62 2.64 -12.49
N ASN A 112 5.65 1.63 -11.63
CA ASN A 112 6.82 0.83 -11.30
C ASN A 112 6.87 -0.51 -12.06
N LEU A 113 5.86 -0.83 -12.90
CA LEU A 113 5.71 -2.13 -13.56
C LEU A 113 6.78 -2.45 -14.60
N ARG A 114 7.65 -1.51 -14.92
CA ARG A 114 8.72 -1.71 -15.93
C ARG A 114 10.02 -2.26 -15.37
N ARG A 115 10.10 -2.52 -14.09
CA ARG A 115 11.26 -3.17 -13.50
C ARG A 115 11.01 -4.67 -13.47
N ALA A 116 11.77 -5.42 -14.27
CA ALA A 116 11.83 -6.86 -14.10
C ALA A 116 12.23 -7.17 -12.65
N GLY A 117 11.36 -7.89 -11.93
CA GLY A 117 11.65 -8.38 -10.60
C GLY A 117 12.29 -9.76 -10.69
N GLU A 118 13.06 -10.14 -9.69
CA GLU A 118 13.72 -11.46 -9.63
C GLU A 118 12.73 -12.62 -9.43
N VAL A 119 11.50 -12.33 -9.01
CA VAL A 119 10.49 -13.34 -8.69
C VAL A 119 9.23 -13.17 -9.53
N ILE A 120 8.49 -12.05 -9.38
CA ILE A 120 7.17 -11.87 -10.00
C ILE A 120 7.27 -11.72 -11.52
N PHE A 121 8.26 -11.01 -12.01
CA PHE A 121 8.50 -10.76 -13.43
C PHE A 121 9.65 -11.57 -14.01
N ALA A 122 10.12 -12.58 -13.27
CA ALA A 122 11.08 -13.53 -13.80
C ALA A 122 10.45 -14.37 -14.91
N GLU A 123 11.26 -14.77 -15.88
CA GLU A 123 10.80 -15.72 -16.91
C GLU A 123 10.38 -17.03 -16.25
N HIS A 124 9.19 -17.48 -16.54
CA HIS A 124 8.67 -18.77 -16.09
C HIS A 124 7.76 -19.38 -17.16
N ALA A 125 7.67 -20.70 -17.16
CA ALA A 125 6.76 -21.38 -18.08
C ALA A 125 5.31 -21.03 -17.74
N ALA A 126 4.54 -20.67 -18.74
CA ALA A 126 3.10 -20.46 -18.59
C ALA A 126 2.46 -21.71 -17.94
N ASP A 127 1.52 -21.49 -17.04
CA ASP A 127 0.77 -22.54 -16.35
C ASP A 127 1.59 -23.55 -15.50
N ALA A 128 2.89 -23.35 -15.32
CA ALA A 128 3.72 -24.26 -14.52
C ALA A 128 3.20 -24.41 -13.07
N GLY A 129 2.75 -23.32 -12.47
CA GLY A 129 2.14 -23.34 -11.13
C GLY A 129 0.83 -24.13 -11.08
N LEU A 130 -0.02 -23.96 -12.07
CA LEU A 130 -1.28 -24.69 -12.20
C LEU A 130 -1.04 -26.19 -12.43
N ALA A 131 -0.17 -26.54 -13.35
CA ALA A 131 0.19 -27.93 -13.62
C ALA A 131 0.71 -28.63 -12.36
N LYS A 132 1.58 -27.97 -11.61
CA LYS A 132 2.08 -28.47 -10.32
C LYS A 132 0.98 -28.63 -9.29
N ALA A 133 0.07 -27.67 -9.17
CA ALA A 133 -1.04 -27.73 -8.23
C ALA A 133 -2.03 -28.87 -8.56
N LEU A 134 -2.33 -29.08 -9.83
CA LEU A 134 -3.19 -30.19 -10.29
C LEU A 134 -2.59 -31.58 -10.04
N ALA A 135 -1.29 -31.69 -9.94
CA ALA A 135 -0.60 -32.94 -9.59
C ALA A 135 -0.58 -33.21 -8.06
N MET A 136 -1.05 -32.29 -7.24
CA MET A 136 -1.06 -32.39 -5.78
C MET A 136 -2.46 -32.65 -5.25
N SER A 137 -2.57 -33.22 -4.05
CA SER A 137 -3.82 -33.18 -3.30
C SER A 137 -4.14 -31.77 -2.83
N PRO A 138 -5.43 -31.41 -2.64
CA PRO A 138 -5.79 -30.10 -2.11
C PRO A 138 -5.15 -29.76 -0.74
N ALA A 139 -4.96 -30.76 0.12
CA ALA A 139 -4.26 -30.59 1.38
C ALA A 139 -2.78 -30.24 1.19
N GLU A 140 -2.16 -30.84 0.20
CA GLU A 140 -0.77 -30.55 -0.18
C GLU A 140 -0.61 -29.12 -0.70
N VAL A 141 -1.52 -28.65 -1.55
CA VAL A 141 -1.53 -27.26 -2.05
C VAL A 141 -1.63 -26.30 -0.89
N ILE A 142 -2.57 -26.52 0.05
CA ILE A 142 -2.73 -25.69 1.25
C ILE A 142 -1.44 -25.67 2.08
N ARG A 143 -0.81 -26.84 2.25
CA ARG A 143 0.45 -26.95 2.99
C ARG A 143 1.57 -26.14 2.32
N GLN A 144 1.69 -26.19 1.00
CA GLN A 144 2.67 -25.39 0.25
C GLN A 144 2.46 -23.88 0.48
N VAL A 145 1.21 -23.41 0.37
CA VAL A 145 0.87 -21.99 0.59
C VAL A 145 1.16 -21.57 2.05
N LYS A 146 0.89 -22.44 3.03
CA LYS A 146 1.24 -22.19 4.44
C LYS A 146 2.76 -22.11 4.63
N THR A 147 3.52 -23.02 4.00
CA THR A 147 4.99 -23.02 4.06
C THR A 147 5.59 -21.78 3.42
N ALA A 148 5.01 -21.31 2.31
CA ALA A 148 5.40 -20.06 1.65
C ALA A 148 5.07 -18.80 2.46
N ARG A 149 4.29 -18.92 3.55
CA ARG A 149 3.85 -17.81 4.40
C ARG A 149 3.15 -16.69 3.61
N LEU A 150 2.47 -17.05 2.52
CA LEU A 150 1.71 -16.09 1.73
C LEU A 150 0.63 -15.44 2.58
N ARG A 151 0.56 -14.12 2.52
CA ARG A 151 -0.43 -13.32 3.25
C ARG A 151 -1.33 -12.57 2.29
N GLY A 152 -2.59 -12.37 2.71
CA GLY A 152 -3.51 -11.49 2.00
C GLY A 152 -2.96 -10.07 1.91
N ARG A 153 -3.35 -9.36 0.88
CA ARG A 153 -2.94 -7.97 0.64
C ARG A 153 -4.01 -6.95 1.02
N GLY A 154 -5.23 -7.38 1.33
CA GLY A 154 -6.18 -6.53 2.03
C GLY A 154 -5.67 -6.22 3.44
N GLY A 155 -5.93 -5.08 4.00
CA GLY A 155 -5.31 -4.46 5.18
C GLY A 155 -4.86 -5.35 6.33
N ALA A 156 -5.59 -6.43 6.64
CA ALA A 156 -5.29 -7.32 7.76
C ALA A 156 -4.10 -8.28 7.53
N GLY A 157 -3.65 -8.49 6.31
CA GLY A 157 -2.54 -9.40 6.02
C GLY A 157 -2.74 -10.83 6.51
N PHE A 158 -3.97 -11.35 6.51
CA PHE A 158 -4.30 -12.65 7.06
C PHE A 158 -3.57 -13.78 6.30
N PRO A 159 -3.03 -14.83 6.97
CA PRO A 159 -2.33 -15.91 6.30
C PRO A 159 -3.22 -16.67 5.32
N THR A 160 -2.90 -16.61 4.03
CA THR A 160 -3.72 -17.16 2.93
C THR A 160 -3.94 -18.66 3.08
N GLY A 161 -2.91 -19.42 3.43
CA GLY A 161 -3.01 -20.86 3.61
C GLY A 161 -3.94 -21.27 4.76
N MET A 162 -4.01 -20.49 5.83
CA MET A 162 -4.96 -20.72 6.92
C MET A 162 -6.41 -20.42 6.46
N LYS A 163 -6.60 -19.34 5.71
CA LYS A 163 -7.91 -19.02 5.14
C LYS A 163 -8.43 -20.15 4.26
N TRP A 164 -7.58 -20.69 3.40
CA TRP A 164 -7.94 -21.82 2.55
C TRP A 164 -8.24 -23.10 3.36
N GLU A 165 -7.48 -23.36 4.42
CA GLU A 165 -7.71 -24.50 5.31
C GLU A 165 -9.08 -24.41 5.99
N PHE A 166 -9.43 -23.24 6.55
CA PHE A 166 -10.73 -23.00 7.18
C PHE A 166 -11.88 -23.13 6.18
N THR A 167 -11.73 -22.55 4.98
CA THR A 167 -12.73 -22.67 3.91
C THR A 167 -12.92 -24.13 3.50
N ARG A 168 -11.84 -24.90 3.42
CA ARG A 168 -11.91 -26.33 3.09
C ARG A 168 -12.59 -27.14 4.17
N ALA A 169 -12.36 -26.82 5.44
CA ALA A 169 -12.96 -27.51 6.59
C ALA A 169 -14.43 -27.18 6.81
N ALA A 170 -14.94 -26.11 6.21
CA ALA A 170 -16.35 -25.74 6.34
C ALA A 170 -17.25 -26.82 5.74
N ALA A 171 -18.27 -27.22 6.51
CA ALA A 171 -19.29 -28.16 6.05
C ALA A 171 -20.22 -27.46 5.06
N SER A 172 -20.05 -27.73 3.78
CA SER A 172 -20.90 -27.18 2.71
C SER A 172 -20.81 -28.06 1.48
N ASP A 173 -21.95 -28.29 0.85
CA ASP A 173 -22.04 -29.02 -0.43
C ASP A 173 -21.69 -28.14 -1.62
N GLN A 174 -21.78 -26.81 -1.44
CA GLN A 174 -21.45 -25.84 -2.48
C GLN A 174 -20.27 -24.99 -2.05
N ARG A 175 -19.33 -24.78 -2.96
CA ARG A 175 -18.20 -23.88 -2.81
C ARG A 175 -18.14 -22.92 -3.98
N SER A 176 -17.94 -21.65 -3.67
CA SER A 176 -17.82 -20.59 -4.66
C SER A 176 -16.43 -19.96 -4.59
N LEU A 177 -15.90 -19.60 -5.73
CA LEU A 177 -14.68 -18.80 -5.85
C LEU A 177 -15.07 -17.40 -6.29
N VAL A 178 -14.64 -16.40 -5.54
CA VAL A 178 -14.82 -15.00 -5.90
C VAL A 178 -13.43 -14.40 -6.11
N CYS A 179 -13.21 -13.85 -7.30
CA CYS A 179 -12.02 -13.05 -7.59
C CYS A 179 -12.32 -11.61 -7.19
N ASN A 180 -11.61 -11.12 -6.18
CA ASN A 180 -11.54 -9.68 -5.95
C ASN A 180 -10.48 -9.13 -6.91
N ALA A 181 -10.91 -8.33 -7.88
CA ALA A 181 -10.07 -7.66 -8.86
C ALA A 181 -10.12 -6.13 -8.67
N ASP A 182 -10.35 -5.70 -7.44
CA ASP A 182 -10.20 -4.30 -7.04
C ASP A 182 -8.70 -3.98 -6.88
N GLU A 183 -8.26 -2.89 -7.41
CA GLU A 183 -6.85 -2.61 -7.73
C GLU A 183 -6.10 -1.88 -6.63
N GLY A 184 -6.64 -1.82 -5.46
CA GLY A 184 -5.98 -1.20 -4.31
C GLY A 184 -4.83 -2.03 -3.73
N GLU A 185 -4.70 -3.30 -4.15
CA GLU A 185 -3.75 -4.23 -3.53
C GLU A 185 -2.61 -4.68 -4.43
#